data_82ee46ab74d4efb7b84e3f4156304f92
#
_entry.id   82ee46ab74d4efb7b84e3f4156304f92
#
_cell.length_a   1.000
_cell.length_b   1.000
_cell.length_c   1.000
_cell.angle_alpha   90.00
_cell.angle_beta   90.00
_cell.angle_gamma   90.00
#
_symmetry.space_group_name_H-M   'P 1'
#
loop_
_entity.id
_entity.type
_entity.pdbx_description
1 polymer ?
#
loop_
_entity_poly.entity_id
_entity_poly.type
_entity_poly.pdbx_seq_one_letter_code
_entity_poly.pdbx_strand_id
1 'polypeptide(L)'
;MVINVDRDRVALIGRLDRRGRLLWSLPKGHIEEGETPEQTAVREVTEETGILGEIIRPLGTIDYWFVADRRRIHKTVHHYLMEERGGELSDDDVEVTEVAWVPLDELEERLAYADERRLVRRALELLDARPAAAHDGPGESDRAETDLSARADGS
;
A
#
# COMPACT_ATOMS: atom_id res chain seq x y z
N MET A 1 1.37 1.34 -1.54
CA MET A 1 0.99 2.72 -1.13
C MET A 1 1.86 3.72 -1.87
N VAL A 2 1.25 4.60 -2.64
CA VAL A 2 2.00 5.60 -3.41
C VAL A 2 1.65 7.00 -2.90
N ILE A 3 2.70 7.75 -2.53
CA ILE A 3 2.56 9.12 -2.06
C ILE A 3 2.86 10.07 -3.23
N ASN A 4 2.13 11.18 -3.28
CA ASN A 4 2.29 12.17 -4.34
C ASN A 4 3.61 12.94 -4.22
N VAL A 5 3.94 13.73 -5.24
CA VAL A 5 5.19 14.50 -5.29
C VAL A 5 5.34 15.43 -4.10
N ASP A 6 4.25 16.07 -3.69
CA ASP A 6 4.27 17.00 -2.55
C ASP A 6 4.28 16.31 -1.19
N ARG A 7 4.14 14.99 -1.16
CA ARG A 7 4.16 14.16 0.05
C ARG A 7 3.08 14.51 1.05
N ASP A 8 1.92 14.92 0.57
CA ASP A 8 0.77 15.25 1.42
C ASP A 8 -0.47 14.41 1.13
N ARG A 9 -0.43 13.55 0.12
CA ARG A 9 -1.58 12.71 -0.27
C ARG A 9 -1.14 11.34 -0.74
N VAL A 10 -2.04 10.37 -0.56
CA VAL A 10 -1.82 8.98 -0.99
C VAL A 10 -2.98 8.56 -1.89
N ALA A 11 -2.67 7.80 -2.94
CA ALA A 11 -3.69 7.30 -3.85
C ALA A 11 -4.40 6.10 -3.21
N LEU A 12 -5.71 6.20 -3.08
CA LEU A 12 -6.56 5.11 -2.61
C LEU A 12 -7.54 4.73 -3.71
N ILE A 13 -7.96 3.47 -3.68
CA ILE A 13 -9.00 2.97 -4.57
C ILE A 13 -10.25 2.67 -3.77
N GLY A 14 -11.40 2.86 -4.40
CA GLY A 14 -12.69 2.55 -3.83
C GLY A 14 -13.38 1.44 -4.60
N ARG A 15 -13.94 0.48 -3.89
CA ARG A 15 -14.74 -0.61 -4.45
C ARG A 15 -16.05 -0.69 -3.72
N LEU A 16 -17.11 -1.01 -4.45
CA LEU A 16 -18.41 -1.22 -3.83
C LEU A 16 -18.49 -2.60 -3.19
N ASP A 17 -19.01 -2.65 -1.97
CA ASP A 17 -19.30 -3.94 -1.34
C ASP A 17 -20.66 -4.46 -1.83
N ARG A 18 -21.10 -5.62 -1.30
CA ARG A 18 -22.37 -6.25 -1.71
C ARG A 18 -23.58 -5.38 -1.41
N ARG A 19 -23.47 -4.45 -0.47
CA ARG A 19 -24.56 -3.55 -0.08
C ARG A 19 -24.50 -2.21 -0.81
N GLY A 20 -23.56 -2.06 -1.76
CA GLY A 20 -23.38 -0.85 -2.51
C GLY A 20 -22.64 0.25 -1.77
N ARG A 21 -21.96 -0.07 -0.66
CA ARG A 21 -21.15 0.89 0.07
C ARG A 21 -19.76 0.96 -0.54
N LEU A 22 -19.23 2.16 -0.65
CA LEU A 22 -17.88 2.37 -1.18
C LEU A 22 -16.86 2.13 -0.07
N LEU A 23 -15.99 1.16 -0.27
CA LEU A 23 -14.92 0.83 0.68
C LEU A 23 -13.58 1.24 0.09
N TRP A 24 -12.86 2.06 0.82
CA TRP A 24 -11.54 2.55 0.39
C TRP A 24 -10.43 1.63 0.87
N SER A 25 -9.44 1.42 0.02
CA SER A 25 -8.31 0.55 0.32
C SER A 25 -7.06 0.98 -0.43
N LEU A 26 -5.93 0.41 -0.01
CA LEU A 26 -4.68 0.56 -0.74
C LEU A 26 -4.73 -0.28 -2.01
N PRO A 27 -4.17 0.21 -3.13
CA PRO A 27 -4.07 -0.61 -4.34
C PRO A 27 -3.17 -1.81 -4.09
N LYS A 28 -3.60 -2.96 -4.57
CA LYS A 28 -2.89 -4.22 -4.39
C LYS A 28 -3.41 -5.26 -5.36
N GLY A 29 -2.63 -6.31 -5.52
CA GLY A 29 -3.05 -7.46 -6.32
C GLY A 29 -2.11 -8.63 -6.12
N HIS A 30 -2.27 -9.64 -6.94
CA HIS A 30 -1.57 -10.91 -6.79
C HIS A 30 -0.34 -10.96 -7.67
N ILE A 31 0.70 -11.64 -7.16
CA ILE A 31 1.92 -11.91 -7.91
C ILE A 31 1.57 -12.77 -9.12
N GLU A 32 1.99 -12.34 -10.29
CA GLU A 32 1.88 -13.13 -11.50
C GLU A 32 3.16 -13.95 -11.70
N GLU A 33 3.05 -15.01 -12.49
CA GLU A 33 4.17 -15.87 -12.76
C GLU A 33 5.36 -15.08 -13.30
N GLY A 34 6.52 -15.29 -12.68
CA GLY A 34 7.76 -14.60 -13.09
C GLY A 34 7.95 -13.22 -12.48
N GLU A 35 6.97 -12.71 -11.71
CA GLU A 35 7.12 -11.42 -11.06
C GLU A 35 7.74 -11.52 -9.68
N THR A 36 8.52 -10.52 -9.31
CA THR A 36 8.92 -10.33 -7.92
C THR A 36 7.80 -9.58 -7.18
N PRO A 37 7.77 -9.64 -5.83
CA PRO A 37 6.80 -8.84 -5.06
C PRO A 37 6.86 -7.35 -5.40
N GLU A 38 8.05 -6.81 -5.63
CA GLU A 38 8.25 -5.40 -5.98
C GLU A 38 7.61 -5.08 -7.34
N GLN A 39 7.83 -5.93 -8.32
CA GLN A 39 7.23 -5.76 -9.65
C GLN A 39 5.71 -5.81 -9.58
N THR A 40 5.17 -6.74 -8.80
CA THR A 40 3.73 -6.84 -8.58
C THR A 40 3.18 -5.55 -7.99
N ALA A 41 3.83 -5.05 -6.94
CA ALA A 41 3.36 -3.84 -6.26
C ALA A 41 3.32 -2.64 -7.20
N VAL A 42 4.38 -2.44 -7.99
CA VAL A 42 4.43 -1.33 -8.95
C VAL A 42 3.36 -1.49 -10.03
N ARG A 43 3.21 -2.70 -10.56
CA ARG A 43 2.22 -2.98 -11.60
C ARG A 43 0.80 -2.74 -11.10
N GLU A 44 0.47 -3.25 -9.92
CA GLU A 44 -0.88 -3.11 -9.36
C GLU A 44 -1.24 -1.66 -9.04
N VAL A 45 -0.29 -0.89 -8.53
CA VAL A 45 -0.51 0.54 -8.30
C VAL A 45 -0.86 1.22 -9.62
N THR A 46 -0.10 0.94 -10.69
CA THR A 46 -0.35 1.55 -11.99
C THR A 46 -1.69 1.09 -12.58
N GLU A 47 -2.00 -0.20 -12.52
CA GLU A 47 -3.25 -0.74 -13.04
C GLU A 47 -4.46 -0.16 -12.32
N GLU A 48 -4.41 -0.10 -11.01
CA GLU A 48 -5.57 0.31 -10.21
C GLU A 48 -5.72 1.82 -10.05
N THR A 49 -4.63 2.57 -10.09
CA THR A 49 -4.69 4.02 -9.87
C THR A 49 -4.30 4.87 -11.06
N GLY A 50 -3.57 4.33 -12.02
CA GLY A 50 -3.01 5.10 -13.12
C GLY A 50 -1.67 5.75 -12.80
N ILE A 51 -1.18 5.63 -11.56
CA ILE A 51 0.04 6.30 -11.12
C ILE A 51 1.26 5.39 -11.30
N LEU A 52 2.33 5.95 -11.82
CA LEU A 52 3.63 5.29 -11.89
C LEU A 52 4.38 5.57 -10.59
N GLY A 53 4.63 4.52 -9.81
CA GLY A 53 5.29 4.64 -8.53
C GLY A 53 6.69 4.06 -8.55
N GLU A 54 7.58 4.65 -7.76
CA GLU A 54 8.92 4.13 -7.51
C GLU A 54 9.02 3.71 -6.05
N ILE A 55 9.44 2.49 -5.80
CA ILE A 55 9.57 1.95 -4.44
C ILE A 55 10.68 2.68 -3.68
N ILE A 56 10.35 3.14 -2.48
CA ILE A 56 11.31 3.74 -1.56
C ILE A 56 11.77 2.70 -0.55
N ARG A 57 10.82 1.98 0.07
CA ARG A 57 11.11 0.96 1.08
C ARG A 57 9.92 0.06 1.32
N PRO A 58 10.14 -1.14 1.87
CA PRO A 58 9.03 -2.02 2.23
C PRO A 58 8.27 -1.51 3.45
N LEU A 59 6.96 -1.78 3.48
CA LEU A 59 6.10 -1.45 4.63
C LEU A 59 5.74 -2.67 5.45
N GLY A 60 5.64 -3.83 4.81
CA GLY A 60 5.25 -5.05 5.47
C GLY A 60 4.27 -5.85 4.63
N THR A 61 3.71 -6.89 5.22
CA THR A 61 2.79 -7.78 4.54
C THR A 61 1.42 -7.77 5.22
N ILE A 62 0.40 -8.06 4.41
CA ILE A 62 -0.95 -8.30 4.92
C ILE A 62 -1.39 -9.66 4.40
N ASP A 63 -1.95 -10.47 5.30
CA ASP A 63 -2.51 -11.76 4.95
C ASP A 63 -3.99 -11.60 4.64
N TYR A 64 -4.41 -12.15 3.51
CA TYR A 64 -5.80 -12.13 3.10
C TYR A 64 -6.30 -13.56 3.02
N TRP A 65 -7.49 -13.79 3.59
CA TRP A 65 -8.16 -15.08 3.54
C TRP A 65 -9.45 -14.93 2.76
N PHE A 66 -9.70 -15.85 1.86
CA PHE A 66 -10.96 -15.87 1.14
C PHE A 66 -11.36 -17.32 0.84
N VAL A 67 -12.61 -17.51 0.45
CA VAL A 67 -13.14 -18.83 0.11
C VAL A 67 -13.37 -18.89 -1.39
N ALA A 68 -12.79 -19.89 -2.02
CA ALA A 68 -13.02 -20.19 -3.43
C ALA A 68 -13.14 -21.71 -3.56
N ASP A 69 -14.15 -22.18 -4.28
CA ASP A 69 -14.41 -23.62 -4.47
C ASP A 69 -14.44 -24.39 -3.15
N ARG A 70 -15.08 -23.79 -2.13
CA ARG A 70 -15.23 -24.38 -0.78
C ARG A 70 -13.93 -24.55 -0.03
N ARG A 71 -12.85 -23.91 -0.49
CA ARG A 71 -11.54 -23.92 0.17
C ARG A 71 -11.21 -22.55 0.71
N ARG A 72 -10.57 -22.53 1.88
CA ARG A 72 -9.98 -21.31 2.40
C ARG A 72 -8.64 -21.11 1.71
N ILE A 73 -8.50 -19.95 1.08
CA ILE A 73 -7.29 -19.59 0.37
C ILE A 73 -6.63 -18.46 1.13
N HIS A 74 -5.34 -18.62 1.40
CA HIS A 74 -4.51 -17.64 2.08
C HIS A 74 -3.59 -16.99 1.07
N LYS A 75 -3.58 -15.67 1.03
CA LYS A 75 -2.64 -14.91 0.20
C LYS A 75 -1.95 -13.86 1.03
N THR A 76 -0.64 -13.77 0.85
CA THR A 76 0.18 -12.73 1.47
C THR A 76 0.51 -11.69 0.42
N VAL A 77 0.21 -10.43 0.73
CA VAL A 77 0.51 -9.31 -0.16
C VAL A 77 1.59 -8.45 0.47
N HIS A 78 2.65 -8.21 -0.29
CA HIS A 78 3.74 -7.34 0.13
C HIS A 78 3.42 -5.90 -0.25
N HIS A 79 3.43 -5.02 0.74
CA HIS A 79 3.17 -3.60 0.54
C HIS A 79 4.46 -2.79 0.65
N TYR A 80 4.55 -1.76 -0.17
CA TYR A 80 5.72 -0.89 -0.26
C TYR A 80 5.30 0.57 -0.21
N LEU A 81 6.18 1.40 0.33
CA LEU A 81 6.02 2.84 0.21
C LEU A 81 6.64 3.26 -1.11
N MET A 82 5.88 3.96 -1.94
CA MET A 82 6.31 4.43 -3.24
C MET A 82 6.16 5.92 -3.36
N GLU A 83 6.99 6.54 -4.19
CA GLU A 83 6.83 7.94 -4.60
C GLU A 83 6.27 8.00 -6.01
N GLU A 84 5.36 8.94 -6.24
CA GLU A 84 4.82 9.21 -7.57
C GLU A 84 5.93 9.67 -8.51
N ARG A 85 6.02 9.04 -9.70
CA ARG A 85 6.97 9.44 -10.75
C ARG A 85 6.27 9.93 -12.01
N GLY A 86 5.00 9.65 -12.16
CA GLY A 86 4.24 10.05 -13.34
C GLY A 86 2.86 9.42 -13.33
N GLY A 87 2.17 9.60 -14.45
CA GLY A 87 0.82 9.11 -14.60
C GLY A 87 -0.21 10.06 -14.04
N GLU A 88 -1.47 9.70 -14.21
CA GLU A 88 -2.61 10.47 -13.71
C GLU A 88 -3.63 9.49 -13.14
N LEU A 89 -4.35 9.92 -12.12
CA LEU A 89 -5.40 9.08 -11.54
C LEU A 89 -6.39 8.64 -12.61
N SER A 90 -6.70 7.36 -12.62
CA SER A 90 -7.61 6.75 -13.57
C SER A 90 -8.38 5.63 -12.89
N ASP A 91 -9.68 5.58 -13.10
CA ASP A 91 -10.56 4.52 -12.63
C ASP A 91 -10.92 3.53 -13.75
N ASP A 92 -10.06 3.42 -14.76
CA ASP A 92 -10.30 2.56 -15.92
C ASP A 92 -10.25 1.07 -15.59
N ASP A 93 -9.63 0.68 -14.48
CA ASP A 93 -9.60 -0.71 -14.04
C ASP A 93 -11.03 -1.16 -13.67
N VAL A 94 -11.47 -2.29 -14.24
CA VAL A 94 -12.84 -2.79 -14.06
C VAL A 94 -13.15 -3.17 -12.61
N GLU A 95 -12.13 -3.43 -11.80
CA GLU A 95 -12.32 -3.79 -10.39
C GLU A 95 -12.39 -2.57 -9.48
N VAL A 96 -12.15 -1.37 -10.00
CA VAL A 96 -12.09 -0.13 -9.23
C VAL A 96 -13.28 0.76 -9.60
N THR A 97 -13.98 1.24 -8.58
CA THR A 97 -15.11 2.17 -8.78
C THR A 97 -14.65 3.62 -8.76
N GLU A 98 -13.75 3.96 -7.84
CA GLU A 98 -13.20 5.31 -7.70
C GLU A 98 -11.73 5.28 -7.35
N VAL A 99 -11.02 6.33 -7.69
CA VAL A 99 -9.62 6.55 -7.32
C VAL A 99 -9.50 7.97 -6.81
N ALA A 100 -8.76 8.18 -5.74
CA ALA A 100 -8.59 9.52 -5.19
C ALA A 100 -7.23 9.70 -4.52
N TRP A 101 -6.69 10.91 -4.62
CA TRP A 101 -5.61 11.36 -3.76
C TRP A 101 -6.22 11.80 -2.42
N VAL A 102 -5.86 11.11 -1.35
CA VAL A 102 -6.43 11.34 -0.02
C VAL A 102 -5.37 11.97 0.87
N PRO A 103 -5.69 13.09 1.55
CA PRO A 103 -4.72 13.72 2.45
C PRO A 103 -4.25 12.76 3.55
N LEU A 104 -3.00 12.93 3.96
CA LEU A 104 -2.38 12.02 4.95
C LEU A 104 -3.18 11.95 6.26
N ASP A 105 -3.73 13.08 6.70
CA ASP A 105 -4.48 13.15 7.96
C ASP A 105 -5.88 12.53 7.87
N GLU A 106 -6.33 12.15 6.68
CA GLU A 106 -7.63 11.49 6.48
C GLU A 106 -7.50 10.00 6.19
N LEU A 107 -6.29 9.48 6.00
CA LEU A 107 -6.09 8.10 5.56
C LEU A 107 -6.69 7.08 6.52
N GLU A 108 -6.44 7.22 7.82
CA GLU A 108 -6.90 6.24 8.79
C GLU A 108 -8.43 6.15 8.85
N GLU A 109 -9.12 7.30 8.82
CA GLU A 109 -10.58 7.30 8.82
C GLU A 109 -11.15 6.76 7.51
N ARG A 110 -10.45 6.99 6.41
CA ARG A 110 -10.93 6.62 5.08
C ARG A 110 -10.80 5.12 4.83
N LEU A 111 -9.70 4.52 5.27
CA LEU A 111 -9.41 3.10 5.01
C LEU A 111 -10.39 2.18 5.74
N ALA A 112 -10.95 1.24 4.98
CA ALA A 112 -11.94 0.30 5.51
C ALA A 112 -11.33 -0.82 6.35
N TYR A 113 -10.05 -1.16 6.15
CA TYR A 113 -9.45 -2.36 6.70
C TYR A 113 -8.39 -2.04 7.76
N ALA A 114 -8.51 -2.71 8.91
CA ALA A 114 -7.63 -2.48 10.06
C ALA A 114 -6.16 -2.74 9.75
N ASP A 115 -5.86 -3.78 8.97
CA ASP A 115 -4.48 -4.12 8.63
C ASP A 115 -3.84 -3.05 7.76
N GLU A 116 -4.63 -2.46 6.85
CA GLU A 116 -4.14 -1.37 6.02
C GLU A 116 -3.94 -0.09 6.82
N ARG A 117 -4.83 0.18 7.78
CA ARG A 117 -4.63 1.32 8.68
C ARG A 117 -3.32 1.20 9.48
N ARG A 118 -2.99 -0.02 9.89
CA ARG A 118 -1.71 -0.28 10.58
C ARG A 118 -0.51 0.02 9.69
N LEU A 119 -0.55 -0.43 8.43
CA LEU A 119 0.53 -0.14 7.48
C LEU A 119 0.67 1.35 7.22
N VAL A 120 -0.44 2.05 7.10
CA VAL A 120 -0.42 3.50 6.87
C VAL A 120 0.19 4.23 8.05
N ARG A 121 -0.14 3.86 9.29
CA ARG A 121 0.50 4.46 10.48
C ARG A 121 2.00 4.31 10.42
N ARG A 122 2.47 3.12 10.03
CA ARG A 122 3.90 2.87 9.89
C ARG A 122 4.51 3.74 8.82
N ALA A 123 3.84 3.86 7.69
CA ALA A 123 4.32 4.73 6.61
C ALA A 123 4.41 6.19 7.05
N LEU A 124 3.41 6.67 7.80
CA LEU A 124 3.41 8.02 8.32
C LEU A 124 4.55 8.24 9.31
N GLU A 125 4.84 7.27 10.16
CA GLU A 125 5.98 7.33 11.07
C GLU A 125 7.30 7.42 10.30
N LEU A 126 7.44 6.63 9.23
CA LEU A 126 8.64 6.66 8.41
C LEU A 126 8.81 8.01 7.71
N LEU A 127 7.72 8.60 7.24
CA LEU A 127 7.75 9.89 6.59
C LEU A 127 8.08 11.01 7.57
N ASP A 128 7.52 10.98 8.77
CA ASP A 128 7.79 11.96 9.82
C ASP A 128 9.21 11.83 10.36
N ALA A 129 9.68 10.61 10.55
CA ALA A 129 11.01 10.36 11.10
C ALA A 129 12.13 10.71 10.11
N ARG A 130 11.80 10.87 8.84
CA ARG A 130 12.78 11.07 7.78
C ARG A 130 13.70 12.28 7.99
N PRO A 131 13.18 13.47 8.32
CA PRO A 131 14.07 14.60 8.61
C PRO A 131 14.89 14.38 9.88
N ALA A 132 14.29 13.80 10.92
CA ALA A 132 15.00 13.50 12.16
C ALA A 132 16.05 12.41 11.96
N ALA A 133 15.72 11.36 11.20
CA ALA A 133 16.64 10.28 10.88
C ALA A 133 17.88 10.78 10.12
N ALA A 134 17.72 11.80 9.29
CA ALA A 134 18.84 12.40 8.57
C ALA A 134 19.84 13.08 9.50
N HIS A 135 19.38 13.55 10.66
CA HIS A 135 20.23 14.16 11.68
C HIS A 135 20.81 13.14 12.67
N ASP A 136 20.01 12.16 13.03
CA ASP A 136 20.36 11.20 14.06
C ASP A 136 21.14 10.00 13.54
N GLY A 137 21.19 9.88 12.24
CA GLY A 137 21.90 8.79 11.58
C GLY A 137 20.99 7.63 11.19
N PRO A 138 21.49 6.76 10.30
CA PRO A 138 20.68 5.69 9.70
C PRO A 138 20.39 4.51 10.62
N GLY A 139 20.99 4.44 11.81
CA GLY A 139 20.88 3.27 12.69
C GLY A 139 19.48 2.91 13.11
N GLU A 140 18.67 3.91 13.43
CA GLU A 140 17.29 3.68 13.86
C GLU A 140 16.41 3.21 12.71
N SER A 141 16.60 3.78 11.55
CA SER A 141 15.86 3.37 10.36
C SER A 141 16.14 1.92 10.00
N ASP A 142 17.40 1.54 10.08
CA ASP A 142 17.81 0.17 9.77
C ASP A 142 17.17 -0.83 10.73
N ARG A 143 17.09 -0.48 12.01
CA ARG A 143 16.46 -1.35 13.00
C ARG A 143 14.98 -1.54 12.74
N ALA A 144 14.28 -0.48 12.37
CA ALA A 144 12.87 -0.55 12.05
C ALA A 144 12.62 -1.44 10.82
N GLU A 145 13.46 -1.31 9.83
CA GLU A 145 13.35 -2.14 8.63
C GLU A 145 13.61 -3.62 8.94
N THR A 146 14.59 -3.89 9.78
CA THR A 146 14.91 -5.26 10.19
C THR A 146 13.74 -5.90 10.92
N ASP A 147 13.11 -5.17 11.80
CA ASP A 147 11.93 -5.66 12.53
C ASP A 147 10.78 -5.98 11.58
N LEU A 148 10.56 -5.15 10.59
CA LEU A 148 9.53 -5.38 9.58
C LEU A 148 9.81 -6.64 8.78
N SER A 149 11.04 -6.81 8.35
CA SER A 149 11.45 -8.01 7.60
C SER A 149 11.26 -9.27 8.42
N ALA A 150 11.63 -9.23 9.68
CA ALA A 150 11.47 -10.36 10.58
C ALA A 150 10.00 -10.74 10.75
N ARG A 151 9.12 -9.76 10.87
CA ARG A 151 7.68 -10.02 10.97
C ARG A 151 7.10 -10.59 9.69
N ALA A 152 7.54 -10.08 8.57
CA ALA A 152 7.11 -10.58 7.27
C ALA A 152 7.53 -12.04 7.09
N ASP A 153 8.75 -12.37 7.48
CA ASP A 153 9.27 -13.73 7.39
C ASP A 153 8.59 -14.69 8.36
N GLY A 154 8.10 -14.17 9.49
CA GLY A 154 7.40 -14.96 10.49
C GLY A 154 5.96 -15.26 10.18
N SER A 155 5.39 -14.61 9.20
CA SER A 155 4.00 -14.81 8.82
C SER A 155 3.89 -15.71 7.60
#